data_5cc7d55d0400ec8c281f16dfff59c056
#
_entry.id   5cc7d55d0400ec8c281f16dfff59c056
#
_cell.length_a   1.000
_cell.length_b   1.000
_cell.length_c   1.000
_cell.angle_alpha   90.00
_cell.angle_beta   90.00
_cell.angle_gamma   90.00
#
_symmetry.space_group_name_H-M   'P 1'
#
loop_
_entity.id
_entity.type
_entity.pdbx_description
1 polymer ?
#
loop_
_entity_poly.entity_id
_entity_poly.type
_entity_poly.pdbx_seq_one_letter_code
_entity_poly.pdbx_strand_id
1 'polypeptide(L)'
;IVERGMEGFSTPTTHNKWSLRASATGELVFDNVKVPKENILPNIMGLKGPLGCLSKARYGIAWGALGAAMDCYDTALRYSKERVQFGKPIAGFQLQQKKLAEMVTEITKGQLMVWRLGVLMNEGRATPGQVSMAKRNSCEIATQVARDARQMLGGMGITGEYSIMRHMMNLESVITYEGTHDIHLLITGMDITGLNAFK
;
A
#
# COMPACT_ATOMS: atom_id res chain seq x y z
N ILE A 1 -11.91 -3.96 24.36
CA ILE A 1 -11.64 -2.52 24.12
C ILE A 1 -10.89 -1.97 25.32
N VAL A 2 -9.75 -1.32 25.06
CA VAL A 2 -8.97 -0.61 26.09
C VAL A 2 -9.08 0.89 25.79
N GLU A 3 -9.42 1.65 26.81
CA GLU A 3 -9.69 3.07 26.68
C GLU A 3 -8.53 3.90 27.22
N ARG A 4 -8.32 5.06 26.62
CA ARG A 4 -7.33 6.02 27.12
C ARG A 4 -7.72 6.51 28.51
N GLY A 5 -6.77 6.50 29.45
CA GLY A 5 -6.99 6.83 30.85
C GLY A 5 -7.14 5.64 31.78
N MET A 6 -7.23 4.41 31.25
CA MET A 6 -7.12 3.22 32.10
C MET A 6 -5.73 3.14 32.73
N GLU A 7 -5.66 2.82 34.03
CA GLU A 7 -4.40 2.67 34.77
C GLU A 7 -3.51 1.63 34.11
N GLY A 8 -2.25 1.94 33.92
CA GLY A 8 -1.25 1.09 33.27
C GLY A 8 -1.29 1.09 31.73
N PHE A 9 -2.23 1.84 31.10
CA PHE A 9 -2.28 1.99 29.64
C PHE A 9 -1.65 3.29 29.16
N SER A 10 -0.68 3.20 28.26
CA SER A 10 -0.07 4.37 27.64
C SER A 10 0.18 4.18 26.14
N THR A 11 0.22 5.29 25.42
CA THR A 11 0.36 5.30 23.96
C THR A 11 1.44 6.28 23.50
N PRO A 12 2.74 5.97 23.77
CA PRO A 12 3.83 6.83 23.32
C PRO A 12 3.88 6.91 21.79
N THR A 13 4.26 8.08 21.28
CA THR A 13 4.31 8.35 19.83
C THR A 13 5.68 7.94 19.28
N THR A 14 5.68 7.25 18.15
CA THR A 14 6.89 6.96 17.37
C THR A 14 7.31 8.20 16.58
N HIS A 15 8.53 8.65 16.79
CA HIS A 15 9.15 9.79 16.11
C HIS A 15 10.13 9.33 15.02
N ASN A 16 10.61 10.30 14.22
CA ASN A 16 11.69 10.12 13.23
C ASN A 16 11.40 9.08 12.13
N LYS A 17 10.15 8.96 11.70
CA LYS A 17 9.79 8.15 10.54
C LYS A 17 10.19 8.85 9.24
N TRP A 18 10.70 8.11 8.27
CA TRP A 18 10.95 8.57 6.91
C TRP A 18 9.74 8.41 5.99
N SER A 19 8.77 7.61 6.37
CA SER A 19 7.59 7.26 5.60
C SER A 19 6.33 7.58 6.39
N LEU A 20 5.25 7.95 5.71
CA LEU A 20 3.96 8.32 6.32
C LEU A 20 4.12 9.34 7.47
N ARG A 21 4.92 10.38 7.25
CA ARG A 21 5.29 11.35 8.28
C ARG A 21 4.10 12.16 8.82
N ALA A 22 3.07 12.34 8.02
CA ALA A 22 1.83 13.00 8.43
C ALA A 22 0.86 12.07 9.19
N SER A 23 1.13 10.76 9.23
CA SER A 23 0.33 9.79 9.97
C SER A 23 0.95 9.54 11.34
N ALA A 24 0.21 9.76 12.40
CA ALA A 24 0.64 9.43 13.75
C ALA A 24 0.80 7.91 13.89
N THR A 25 1.95 7.50 14.41
CA THR A 25 2.23 6.10 14.73
C THR A 25 2.64 6.05 16.21
N GLY A 26 2.16 5.07 16.94
CA GLY A 26 2.48 4.93 18.36
C GLY A 26 2.59 3.47 18.77
N GLU A 27 3.01 3.30 20.01
CA GLU A 27 3.03 2.01 20.69
C GLU A 27 1.78 1.89 21.57
N LEU A 28 1.38 0.68 21.87
CA LEU A 28 0.36 0.38 22.88
C LEU A 28 1.09 -0.36 24.01
N VAL A 29 1.26 0.33 25.15
CA VAL A 29 1.93 -0.24 26.31
C VAL A 29 0.88 -0.60 27.36
N PHE A 30 0.91 -1.85 27.81
CA PHE A 30 -0.02 -2.40 28.80
C PHE A 30 0.79 -2.89 30.00
N ASP A 31 0.65 -2.21 31.13
CA ASP A 31 1.25 -2.63 32.40
C ASP A 31 0.14 -2.94 33.40
N ASN A 32 -0.16 -4.23 33.53
CA ASN A 32 -1.21 -4.75 34.43
C ASN A 32 -2.58 -4.07 34.26
N VAL A 33 -2.95 -3.67 33.05
CA VAL A 33 -4.20 -2.97 32.75
C VAL A 33 -5.40 -3.86 33.08
N LYS A 34 -6.25 -3.40 33.96
CA LYS A 34 -7.52 -4.07 34.29
C LYS A 34 -8.61 -3.62 33.33
N VAL A 35 -9.05 -4.53 32.48
CA VAL A 35 -10.12 -4.25 31.48
C VAL A 35 -11.42 -4.89 31.95
N PRO A 36 -12.52 -4.14 32.06
CA PRO A 36 -13.84 -4.68 32.41
C PRO A 36 -14.29 -5.73 31.40
N LYS A 37 -15.01 -6.74 31.88
CA LYS A 37 -15.51 -7.84 31.03
C LYS A 37 -16.44 -7.36 29.91
N GLU A 38 -17.16 -6.28 30.15
CA GLU A 38 -18.07 -5.62 29.22
C GLU A 38 -17.37 -5.04 28.00
N ASN A 39 -16.06 -4.78 28.12
CA ASN A 39 -15.21 -4.27 27.01
C ASN A 39 -14.77 -5.37 26.04
N ILE A 40 -15.15 -6.63 26.27
CA ILE A 40 -14.88 -7.72 25.31
C ILE A 40 -15.81 -7.53 24.10
N LEU A 41 -15.22 -7.58 22.89
CA LEU A 41 -16.00 -7.52 21.64
C LEU A 41 -16.93 -8.74 21.56
N PRO A 42 -18.25 -8.54 21.35
CA PRO A 42 -19.20 -9.63 21.27
C PRO A 42 -18.97 -10.50 20.02
N ASN A 43 -19.22 -11.80 20.15
CA ASN A 43 -19.19 -12.77 19.05
C ASN A 43 -17.84 -12.91 18.32
N ILE A 44 -16.75 -12.44 18.91
CA ILE A 44 -15.39 -12.52 18.36
C ILE A 44 -14.48 -13.27 19.32
N MET A 45 -13.77 -14.25 18.81
CA MET A 45 -12.78 -15.03 19.58
C MET A 45 -11.45 -15.07 18.84
N GLY A 46 -10.34 -14.80 19.56
CA GLY A 46 -8.98 -14.88 19.08
C GLY A 46 -8.72 -13.94 17.88
N LEU A 47 -7.90 -14.38 16.95
CA LEU A 47 -7.46 -13.60 15.80
C LEU A 47 -8.53 -13.41 14.71
N LYS A 48 -9.66 -14.08 14.76
CA LYS A 48 -10.68 -14.01 13.70
C LYS A 48 -11.24 -12.59 13.52
N GLY A 49 -11.38 -11.83 14.60
CA GLY A 49 -11.81 -10.44 14.54
C GLY A 49 -10.81 -9.53 13.81
N PRO A 50 -9.56 -9.42 14.31
CA PRO A 50 -8.52 -8.59 13.66
C PRO A 50 -8.27 -9.00 12.20
N LEU A 51 -8.18 -10.28 11.88
CA LEU A 51 -7.96 -10.76 10.53
C LEU A 51 -9.11 -10.40 9.57
N GLY A 52 -10.35 -10.36 10.06
CA GLY A 52 -11.50 -9.89 9.28
C GLY A 52 -11.40 -8.40 8.94
N CYS A 53 -10.96 -7.56 9.87
CA CYS A 53 -10.68 -6.13 9.64
C CYS A 53 -9.54 -5.95 8.64
N LEU A 54 -8.43 -6.68 8.82
CA LEU A 54 -7.27 -6.62 7.92
C LEU A 54 -7.63 -6.99 6.47
N SER A 55 -8.51 -7.96 6.26
CA SER A 55 -8.93 -8.34 4.89
C SER A 55 -9.63 -7.18 4.17
N LYS A 56 -10.48 -6.42 4.87
CA LYS A 56 -11.13 -5.22 4.31
C LYS A 56 -10.12 -4.08 4.09
N ALA A 57 -9.22 -3.85 5.05
CA ALA A 57 -8.19 -2.82 4.96
C ALA A 57 -7.24 -3.09 3.78
N ARG A 58 -6.80 -4.32 3.57
CA ARG A 58 -5.93 -4.73 2.45
C ARG A 58 -6.53 -4.42 1.08
N TYR A 59 -7.83 -4.60 0.91
CA TYR A 59 -8.54 -4.17 -0.31
C TYR A 59 -8.44 -2.66 -0.53
N GLY A 60 -8.70 -1.87 0.53
CA GLY A 60 -8.54 -0.41 0.47
C GLY A 60 -7.12 0.04 0.14
N ILE A 61 -6.10 -0.63 0.72
CA ILE A 61 -4.69 -0.37 0.43
C ILE A 61 -4.34 -0.67 -1.03
N ALA A 62 -4.90 -1.73 -1.62
CA ALA A 62 -4.68 -2.03 -3.04
C ALA A 62 -5.12 -0.87 -3.95
N TRP A 63 -6.26 -0.25 -3.69
CA TRP A 63 -6.71 0.96 -4.38
C TRP A 63 -5.83 2.17 -4.08
N GLY A 64 -5.48 2.40 -2.81
CA GLY A 64 -4.64 3.52 -2.41
C GLY A 64 -3.26 3.49 -3.06
N ALA A 65 -2.64 2.31 -3.19
CA ALA A 65 -1.37 2.14 -3.88
C ALA A 65 -1.48 2.50 -5.37
N LEU A 66 -2.54 2.04 -6.05
CA LEU A 66 -2.79 2.40 -7.45
C LEU A 66 -3.05 3.90 -7.62
N GLY A 67 -3.73 4.54 -6.65
CA GLY A 67 -3.90 5.99 -6.64
C GLY A 67 -2.56 6.75 -6.59
N ALA A 68 -1.63 6.29 -5.76
CA ALA A 68 -0.28 6.84 -5.72
C ALA A 68 0.48 6.62 -7.04
N ALA A 69 0.33 5.45 -7.66
CA ALA A 69 0.89 5.16 -8.98
C ALA A 69 0.34 6.09 -10.06
N MET A 70 -0.96 6.35 -10.05
CA MET A 70 -1.62 7.26 -11.01
C MET A 70 -1.11 8.69 -10.88
N ASP A 71 -0.93 9.22 -9.67
CA ASP A 71 -0.38 10.55 -9.44
C ASP A 71 1.08 10.65 -9.93
N CYS A 72 1.89 9.62 -9.64
CA CYS A 72 3.26 9.55 -10.14
C CYS A 72 3.33 9.51 -11.66
N TYR A 73 2.47 8.71 -12.30
CA TYR A 73 2.37 8.61 -13.75
C TYR A 73 1.97 9.95 -14.39
N ASP A 74 0.89 10.57 -13.90
CA ASP A 74 0.39 11.84 -14.43
C ASP A 74 1.44 12.96 -14.29
N THR A 75 2.10 13.03 -13.14
CA THR A 75 3.18 13.99 -12.90
C THR A 75 4.36 13.77 -13.86
N ALA A 76 4.79 12.52 -14.05
CA ALA A 76 5.88 12.19 -14.97
C ALA A 76 5.50 12.47 -16.43
N LEU A 77 4.27 12.17 -16.82
CA LEU A 77 3.76 12.46 -18.17
C LEU A 77 3.76 13.96 -18.46
N ARG A 78 3.18 14.77 -17.57
CA ARG A 78 3.15 16.25 -17.72
C ARG A 78 4.56 16.81 -17.79
N TYR A 79 5.41 16.49 -16.80
CA TYR A 79 6.80 16.95 -16.77
C TYR A 79 7.56 16.59 -18.05
N SER A 80 7.44 15.36 -18.52
CA SER A 80 8.16 14.88 -19.71
C SER A 80 7.72 15.55 -21.00
N LYS A 81 6.49 16.05 -21.08
CA LYS A 81 5.97 16.82 -22.23
C LYS A 81 6.43 18.27 -22.20
N GLU A 82 6.68 18.82 -21.04
CA GLU A 82 7.11 20.22 -20.85
C GLU A 82 8.64 20.38 -20.85
N ARG A 83 9.36 19.43 -20.26
CA ARG A 83 10.82 19.48 -20.13
C ARG A 83 11.51 19.24 -21.46
N VAL A 84 12.25 20.26 -21.93
CA VAL A 84 13.04 20.17 -23.17
C VAL A 84 14.49 19.83 -22.86
N GLN A 85 15.03 18.83 -23.55
CA GLN A 85 16.45 18.47 -23.60
C GLN A 85 16.80 18.03 -25.02
N PHE A 86 18.03 18.32 -25.47
CA PHE A 86 18.48 17.98 -26.82
C PHE A 86 17.54 18.47 -27.93
N GLY A 87 16.96 19.68 -27.73
CA GLY A 87 16.13 20.36 -28.70
C GLY A 87 14.67 19.90 -28.82
N LYS A 88 14.20 18.98 -27.94
CA LYS A 88 12.80 18.53 -27.95
C LYS A 88 12.32 18.12 -26.56
N PRO A 89 10.98 18.02 -26.33
CA PRO A 89 10.43 17.46 -25.11
C PRO A 89 10.98 16.06 -24.83
N ILE A 90 11.32 15.77 -23.56
CA ILE A 90 11.91 14.48 -23.22
C ILE A 90 10.93 13.32 -23.46
N ALA A 91 9.62 13.55 -23.45
CA ALA A 91 8.61 12.56 -23.85
C ALA A 91 8.78 12.06 -25.30
N GLY A 92 9.51 12.79 -26.14
CA GLY A 92 9.81 12.40 -27.52
C GLY A 92 10.95 11.37 -27.66
N PHE A 93 11.57 10.94 -26.57
CA PHE A 93 12.62 9.91 -26.58
C PHE A 93 12.04 8.52 -26.30
N GLN A 94 12.51 7.53 -27.05
CA GLN A 94 11.99 6.15 -27.00
C GLN A 94 12.01 5.53 -25.58
N LEU A 95 13.09 5.76 -24.80
CA LEU A 95 13.21 5.24 -23.45
C LEU A 95 12.19 5.87 -22.48
N GLN A 96 11.80 7.13 -22.69
CA GLN A 96 10.76 7.77 -21.90
C GLN A 96 9.36 7.24 -22.29
N GLN A 97 9.11 7.12 -23.59
CA GLN A 97 7.86 6.54 -24.10
C GLN A 97 7.67 5.09 -23.64
N LYS A 98 8.76 4.30 -23.65
CA LYS A 98 8.74 2.92 -23.10
C LYS A 98 8.25 2.90 -21.65
N LYS A 99 8.87 3.72 -20.79
CA LYS A 99 8.47 3.80 -19.37
C LYS A 99 7.00 4.21 -19.20
N LEU A 100 6.56 5.25 -19.92
CA LEU A 100 5.17 5.70 -19.87
C LEU A 100 4.19 4.61 -20.29
N ALA A 101 4.50 3.87 -21.35
CA ALA A 101 3.69 2.76 -21.85
C ALA A 101 3.63 1.60 -20.84
N GLU A 102 4.76 1.23 -20.24
CA GLU A 102 4.82 0.20 -19.19
C GLU A 102 4.03 0.61 -17.96
N MET A 103 4.24 1.83 -17.45
CA MET A 103 3.54 2.33 -16.27
C MET A 103 2.01 2.31 -16.45
N VAL A 104 1.48 2.86 -17.56
CA VAL A 104 0.02 2.87 -17.78
C VAL A 104 -0.54 1.48 -17.96
N THR A 105 0.20 0.56 -18.59
CA THR A 105 -0.20 -0.83 -18.75
C THR A 105 -0.34 -1.53 -17.40
N GLU A 106 0.67 -1.41 -16.53
CA GLU A 106 0.65 -2.05 -15.21
C GLU A 106 -0.43 -1.43 -14.29
N ILE A 107 -0.60 -0.12 -14.32
CA ILE A 107 -1.69 0.55 -13.58
C ILE A 107 -3.05 0.00 -14.04
N THR A 108 -3.28 -0.11 -15.35
CA THR A 108 -4.55 -0.62 -15.90
C THR A 108 -4.81 -2.06 -15.49
N LYS A 109 -3.80 -2.92 -15.56
CA LYS A 109 -3.89 -4.32 -15.08
C LYS A 109 -4.23 -4.39 -13.60
N GLY A 110 -3.56 -3.56 -12.78
CA GLY A 110 -3.83 -3.46 -11.35
C GLY A 110 -5.26 -3.01 -11.06
N GLN A 111 -5.74 -1.98 -11.73
CA GLN A 111 -7.12 -1.47 -11.58
C GLN A 111 -8.16 -2.54 -11.91
N LEU A 112 -7.99 -3.26 -13.01
CA LEU A 112 -8.91 -4.36 -13.41
C LEU A 112 -8.90 -5.49 -12.37
N MET A 113 -7.73 -5.85 -11.84
CA MET A 113 -7.61 -6.87 -10.80
C MET A 113 -8.35 -6.45 -9.53
N VAL A 114 -8.13 -5.23 -9.05
CA VAL A 114 -8.75 -4.74 -7.80
C VAL A 114 -10.24 -4.51 -7.97
N TRP A 115 -10.67 -4.02 -9.14
CA TRP A 115 -12.09 -3.93 -9.49
C TRP A 115 -12.77 -5.31 -9.45
N ARG A 116 -12.16 -6.32 -10.10
CA ARG A 116 -12.71 -7.69 -10.09
C ARG A 116 -12.77 -8.26 -8.66
N LEU A 117 -11.76 -7.99 -7.85
CA LEU A 117 -11.77 -8.39 -6.44
C LEU A 117 -12.96 -7.74 -5.70
N GLY A 118 -13.24 -6.45 -5.94
CA GLY A 118 -14.37 -5.75 -5.35
C GLY A 118 -15.72 -6.41 -5.68
N VAL A 119 -15.89 -6.84 -6.92
CA VAL A 119 -17.08 -7.60 -7.35
C VAL A 119 -17.19 -8.91 -6.55
N LEU A 120 -16.08 -9.67 -6.43
CA LEU A 120 -16.06 -10.93 -5.67
C LEU A 120 -16.34 -10.70 -4.17
N MET A 121 -15.85 -9.60 -3.60
CA MET A 121 -16.13 -9.24 -2.21
C MET A 121 -17.62 -8.93 -1.98
N ASN A 122 -18.25 -8.21 -2.90
CA ASN A 122 -19.69 -7.92 -2.84
C ASN A 122 -20.54 -9.18 -2.96
N GLU A 123 -20.07 -10.16 -3.74
CA GLU A 123 -20.71 -11.47 -3.88
C GLU A 123 -20.40 -12.43 -2.72
N GLY A 124 -19.57 -12.06 -1.77
CA GLY A 124 -19.11 -12.93 -0.68
C GLY A 124 -18.21 -14.09 -1.12
N ARG A 125 -17.57 -13.99 -2.29
CA ARG A 125 -16.78 -15.05 -2.94
C ARG A 125 -15.28 -14.82 -2.94
N ALA A 126 -14.83 -13.67 -2.42
CA ALA A 126 -13.41 -13.37 -2.34
C ALA A 126 -12.70 -14.24 -1.30
N THR A 127 -11.54 -14.80 -1.67
CA THR A 127 -10.68 -15.55 -0.75
C THR A 127 -9.60 -14.66 -0.13
N PRO A 128 -9.03 -15.03 1.03
CA PRO A 128 -7.89 -14.31 1.61
C PRO A 128 -6.68 -14.27 0.67
N GLY A 129 -6.45 -15.31 -0.13
CA GLY A 129 -5.38 -15.35 -1.13
C GLY A 129 -5.58 -14.32 -2.24
N GLN A 130 -6.81 -14.15 -2.73
CA GLN A 130 -7.13 -13.13 -3.74
C GLN A 130 -6.95 -11.71 -3.21
N VAL A 131 -7.33 -11.43 -1.96
CA VAL A 131 -7.10 -10.13 -1.31
C VAL A 131 -5.60 -9.87 -1.14
N SER A 132 -4.84 -10.88 -0.72
CA SER A 132 -3.38 -10.81 -0.57
C SER A 132 -2.68 -10.58 -1.90
N MET A 133 -3.09 -11.29 -2.94
CA MET A 133 -2.57 -11.12 -4.30
C MET A 133 -2.79 -9.69 -4.80
N ALA A 134 -3.98 -9.14 -4.64
CA ALA A 134 -4.32 -7.79 -5.09
C ALA A 134 -3.53 -6.72 -4.32
N LYS A 135 -3.45 -6.81 -2.98
CA LYS A 135 -2.66 -5.86 -2.16
C LYS A 135 -1.19 -5.87 -2.56
N ARG A 136 -0.57 -7.06 -2.61
CA ARG A 136 0.83 -7.19 -2.98
C ARG A 136 1.12 -6.64 -4.37
N ASN A 137 0.34 -7.06 -5.37
CA ASN A 137 0.54 -6.65 -6.76
C ASN A 137 0.37 -5.14 -6.94
N SER A 138 -0.65 -4.53 -6.34
CA SER A 138 -0.87 -3.08 -6.45
C SER A 138 0.25 -2.28 -5.79
N CYS A 139 0.77 -2.74 -4.65
CA CYS A 139 1.90 -2.10 -3.98
C CYS A 139 3.20 -2.24 -4.80
N GLU A 140 3.44 -3.38 -5.44
CA GLU A 140 4.59 -3.61 -6.34
C GLU A 140 4.54 -2.65 -7.54
N ILE A 141 3.39 -2.60 -8.24
CA ILE A 141 3.16 -1.67 -9.35
C ILE A 141 3.44 -0.23 -8.91
N ALA A 142 2.88 0.19 -7.78
CA ALA A 142 3.04 1.56 -7.31
C ALA A 142 4.50 1.90 -6.99
N THR A 143 5.23 0.99 -6.37
CA THR A 143 6.65 1.15 -6.06
C THR A 143 7.48 1.29 -7.34
N GLN A 144 7.25 0.44 -8.33
CA GLN A 144 7.96 0.50 -9.61
C GLN A 144 7.63 1.79 -10.38
N VAL A 145 6.35 2.14 -10.49
CA VAL A 145 5.88 3.36 -11.15
C VAL A 145 6.48 4.61 -10.49
N ALA A 146 6.49 4.68 -9.16
CA ALA A 146 7.08 5.82 -8.44
C ALA A 146 8.59 5.94 -8.69
N ARG A 147 9.34 4.82 -8.75
CA ARG A 147 10.77 4.81 -9.07
C ARG A 147 11.04 5.28 -10.49
N ASP A 148 10.27 4.81 -11.47
CA ASP A 148 10.42 5.20 -12.87
C ASP A 148 10.06 6.68 -13.06
N ALA A 149 8.97 7.15 -12.47
CA ALA A 149 8.56 8.54 -12.48
C ALA A 149 9.65 9.45 -11.87
N ARG A 150 10.18 9.08 -10.68
CA ARG A 150 11.28 9.80 -10.06
C ARG A 150 12.50 9.89 -10.98
N GLN A 151 12.84 8.78 -11.65
CA GLN A 151 13.96 8.76 -12.57
C GLN A 151 13.72 9.65 -13.80
N MET A 152 12.49 9.67 -14.33
CA MET A 152 12.12 10.51 -15.48
C MET A 152 12.25 11.99 -15.19
N LEU A 153 12.02 12.44 -13.96
CA LEU A 153 12.20 13.84 -13.56
C LEU A 153 13.67 14.21 -13.27
N GLY A 154 14.58 13.25 -13.28
CA GLY A 154 16.00 13.49 -12.98
C GLY A 154 16.20 14.14 -11.61
N GLY A 155 16.97 15.23 -11.52
CA GLY A 155 17.20 15.96 -10.26
C GLY A 155 15.93 16.52 -9.64
N MET A 156 14.95 16.94 -10.45
CA MET A 156 13.67 17.45 -9.93
C MET A 156 12.87 16.34 -9.21
N GLY A 157 13.08 15.08 -9.54
CA GLY A 157 12.39 13.94 -8.91
C GLY A 157 12.75 13.70 -7.45
N ILE A 158 13.78 14.35 -6.92
CA ILE A 158 14.17 14.24 -5.49
C ILE A 158 13.86 15.51 -4.68
N THR A 159 13.25 16.51 -5.31
CA THR A 159 12.86 17.75 -4.64
C THR A 159 11.45 17.67 -4.05
N GLY A 160 11.11 18.60 -3.16
CA GLY A 160 9.76 18.73 -2.61
C GLY A 160 8.74 19.37 -3.58
N GLU A 161 9.18 19.83 -4.77
CA GLU A 161 8.31 20.47 -5.77
C GLU A 161 7.32 19.50 -6.41
N TYR A 162 7.65 18.22 -6.44
CA TYR A 162 6.82 17.14 -6.99
C TYR A 162 6.49 16.08 -5.94
N SER A 163 5.31 15.50 -6.04
CA SER A 163 4.80 14.50 -5.08
C SER A 163 5.54 13.15 -5.11
N ILE A 164 6.28 12.87 -6.17
CA ILE A 164 6.81 11.54 -6.48
C ILE A 164 7.70 10.98 -5.37
N MET A 165 8.66 11.76 -4.86
CA MET A 165 9.56 11.29 -3.80
C MET A 165 8.81 11.03 -2.50
N ARG A 166 7.77 11.82 -2.20
CA ARG A 166 6.87 11.55 -1.06
C ARG A 166 6.13 10.22 -1.23
N HIS A 167 5.60 9.93 -2.43
CA HIS A 167 4.99 8.65 -2.72
C HIS A 167 5.98 7.49 -2.59
N MET A 168 7.20 7.63 -3.14
CA MET A 168 8.25 6.62 -2.99
C MET A 168 8.50 6.27 -1.52
N MET A 169 8.73 7.30 -0.68
CA MET A 169 8.97 7.08 0.75
C MET A 169 7.77 6.45 1.45
N ASN A 170 6.55 6.88 1.13
CA ASN A 170 5.34 6.35 1.74
C ASN A 170 5.07 4.90 1.34
N LEU A 171 5.38 4.53 0.10
CA LEU A 171 5.20 3.17 -0.41
C LEU A 171 6.07 2.15 0.33
N GLU A 172 7.22 2.54 0.88
CA GLU A 172 8.02 1.66 1.75
C GLU A 172 7.25 1.20 3.01
N SER A 173 6.39 2.06 3.57
CA SER A 173 5.46 1.62 4.62
C SER A 173 4.33 0.76 4.06
N VAL A 174 3.80 1.12 2.88
CA VAL A 174 2.65 0.44 2.26
C VAL A 174 2.98 -1.01 1.90
N ILE A 175 4.22 -1.29 1.44
CA ILE A 175 4.67 -2.67 1.19
C ILE A 175 4.92 -3.46 2.48
N THR A 176 5.09 -2.77 3.62
CA THR A 176 5.45 -3.37 4.90
C THR A 176 4.24 -3.67 5.79
N TYR A 177 3.32 -2.71 5.91
CA TYR A 177 2.18 -2.84 6.82
C TYR A 177 1.03 -3.67 6.21
N GLU A 178 0.05 -4.02 7.05
CA GLU A 178 -1.12 -4.85 6.66
C GLU A 178 -0.74 -6.23 6.06
N GLY A 179 0.42 -6.70 6.42
CA GLY A 179 1.10 -7.86 5.87
C GLY A 179 2.17 -7.44 4.86
N THR A 180 3.39 -7.93 5.08
CA THR A 180 4.51 -7.70 4.15
C THR A 180 4.28 -8.42 2.82
N HIS A 181 5.06 -8.07 1.80
CA HIS A 181 5.04 -8.76 0.51
C HIS A 181 5.19 -10.27 0.67
N ASP A 182 6.13 -10.74 1.51
CA ASP A 182 6.38 -12.15 1.74
C ASP A 182 5.20 -12.85 2.40
N ILE A 183 4.59 -12.23 3.43
CA ILE A 183 3.39 -12.77 4.07
C ILE A 183 2.24 -12.92 3.06
N HIS A 184 2.07 -11.98 2.13
CA HIS A 184 1.05 -12.09 1.08
C HIS A 184 1.34 -13.20 0.08
N LEU A 185 2.63 -13.46 -0.25
CA LEU A 185 3.02 -14.61 -1.07
C LEU A 185 2.66 -15.92 -0.37
N LEU A 186 2.98 -16.04 0.93
CA LEU A 186 2.65 -17.24 1.72
C LEU A 186 1.13 -17.47 1.79
N ILE A 187 0.33 -16.42 2.06
CA ILE A 187 -1.14 -16.53 2.09
C ILE A 187 -1.69 -16.95 0.71
N THR A 188 -1.18 -16.37 -0.36
CA THR A 188 -1.59 -16.72 -1.73
C THR A 188 -1.20 -18.16 -2.07
N GLY A 189 0.03 -18.56 -1.75
CA GLY A 189 0.52 -19.93 -1.96
C GLY A 189 -0.29 -20.97 -1.20
N MET A 190 -0.63 -20.67 0.04
CA MET A 190 -1.48 -21.51 0.87
C MET A 190 -2.91 -21.66 0.30
N ASP A 191 -3.48 -20.58 -0.21
CA ASP A 191 -4.79 -20.56 -0.86
C ASP A 191 -4.83 -21.44 -2.12
N ILE A 192 -3.75 -21.42 -2.92
CA ILE A 192 -3.60 -22.19 -4.16
C ILE A 192 -3.35 -23.67 -3.88
N THR A 193 -2.50 -23.98 -2.93
CA THR A 193 -2.01 -25.36 -2.70
C THR A 193 -2.82 -26.12 -1.67
N GLY A 194 -3.56 -25.44 -0.80
CA GLY A 194 -4.20 -26.02 0.38
C GLY A 194 -3.22 -26.45 1.49
N LEU A 195 -1.92 -26.16 1.34
CA LEU A 195 -0.89 -26.54 2.31
C LEU A 195 -0.47 -25.33 3.14
N ASN A 196 -0.29 -25.55 4.46
CA ASN A 196 0.13 -24.48 5.37
C ASN A 196 1.57 -24.02 5.07
N ALA A 197 1.74 -22.73 4.80
CA ALA A 197 3.05 -22.12 4.49
C ALA A 197 3.77 -21.55 5.74
N PHE A 198 3.13 -21.56 6.90
CA PHE A 198 3.66 -20.95 8.14
C PHE A 198 4.21 -21.99 9.14
N LYS A 199 4.16 -23.27 8.84
CA LYS A 199 4.64 -24.36 9.70
C LYS A 199 5.38 -25.38 8.88
#